data_7486b6cc86b0f2410e64f018782287e9
#
_entry.id   7486b6cc86b0f2410e64f018782287e9
#
_cell.length_a   1.000
_cell.length_b   1.000
_cell.length_c   1.000
_cell.angle_alpha   90.00
_cell.angle_beta   90.00
_cell.angle_gamma   90.00
#
_symmetry.space_group_name_H-M   'P 1'
#
loop_
_entity.id
_entity.type
_entity.pdbx_description
1 polymer ?
#
loop_
_entity_poly.entity_id
_entity_poly.type
_entity_poly.pdbx_seq_one_letter_code
_entity_poly.pdbx_strand_id
1 'polypeptide(L)'
;MHANDGLYAYGLVGEVPQPLDIVGIDQQHKVYPVIGQGLSVIVSVVDIDQFQHQVKSLLAALSRATGRTELEAGAILQAHEAVMEALLQHTTIVPLQFGTIFKDEAAAIRMLQEHEAEFKRLLATLSGKVECGVKVYLDKQVLMKHLAQIDPQFSRSEEQRRKVSRGAAYLLARKIEEKLKDQATTQMAQISAKIFQELSKEAVEAKQNTILPQRLTGKKEEMILNAAYLVEREKVAHFEQQTKKCLEQYADIGLTLEIYNPRPPYSFSSNVNTDQQ
;
A
#
# COMPACT_ATOMS: atom_id res chain seq x y z
N MET A 1 -34.81 6.53 -2.14
CA MET A 1 -33.73 6.28 -3.12
C MET A 1 -34.29 6.60 -4.49
N HIS A 2 -33.55 7.35 -5.29
CA HIS A 2 -33.88 7.62 -6.70
C HIS A 2 -33.59 6.37 -7.54
N ALA A 3 -34.09 6.33 -8.78
CA ALA A 3 -33.93 5.15 -9.66
C ALA A 3 -32.49 4.75 -9.95
N ASN A 4 -31.55 5.65 -9.76
CA ASN A 4 -30.12 5.49 -10.04
C ASN A 4 -29.25 5.42 -8.76
N ASP A 5 -29.86 5.36 -7.58
CA ASP A 5 -29.13 5.24 -6.32
C ASP A 5 -28.62 3.81 -6.10
N GLY A 6 -27.42 3.70 -5.53
CA GLY A 6 -26.82 2.46 -5.05
C GLY A 6 -26.21 2.64 -3.65
N LEU A 7 -25.77 1.53 -3.06
CA LEU A 7 -25.13 1.52 -1.76
C LEU A 7 -23.63 1.27 -1.93
N TYR A 8 -22.83 2.32 -1.80
CA TYR A 8 -21.38 2.19 -1.75
C TYR A 8 -20.96 1.54 -0.43
N ALA A 9 -20.19 0.45 -0.52
CA ALA A 9 -19.80 -0.34 0.62
C ALA A 9 -18.32 -0.11 0.98
N TYR A 10 -18.05 0.13 2.25
CA TYR A 10 -16.71 0.37 2.78
C TYR A 10 -16.05 -0.91 3.28
N GLY A 11 -16.75 -1.68 4.08
CA GLY A 11 -16.25 -2.89 4.70
C GLY A 11 -17.27 -3.55 5.61
N LEU A 12 -16.83 -4.64 6.21
CA LEU A 12 -17.62 -5.47 7.13
C LEU A 12 -17.13 -5.25 8.55
N VAL A 13 -18.08 -5.18 9.48
CA VAL A 13 -17.79 -5.12 10.92
C VAL A 13 -18.65 -6.16 11.65
N GLY A 14 -18.13 -6.68 12.77
CA GLY A 14 -18.93 -7.54 13.65
C GLY A 14 -19.85 -6.71 14.53
N GLU A 15 -19.30 -5.68 15.16
CA GLU A 15 -20.01 -4.75 16.03
C GLU A 15 -19.99 -3.35 15.43
N VAL A 16 -21.15 -2.74 15.33
CA VAL A 16 -21.29 -1.39 14.78
C VAL A 16 -20.92 -0.35 15.84
N PRO A 17 -19.91 0.50 15.59
CA PRO A 17 -19.55 1.55 16.52
C PRO A 17 -20.67 2.58 16.68
N GLN A 18 -20.87 3.08 17.89
CA GLN A 18 -21.87 4.09 18.21
C GLN A 18 -21.21 5.30 18.91
N PRO A 19 -21.54 6.54 18.52
CA PRO A 19 -22.39 6.93 17.37
C PRO A 19 -21.67 6.79 16.04
N LEU A 20 -22.40 6.42 14.98
CA LEU A 20 -21.89 6.38 13.61
C LEU A 20 -22.32 7.69 12.90
N ASP A 21 -21.64 8.79 13.18
CA ASP A 21 -21.93 10.11 12.59
C ASP A 21 -20.82 10.51 11.60
N ILE A 22 -20.71 9.75 10.52
CA ILE A 22 -19.70 9.90 9.48
C ILE A 22 -20.39 10.23 8.16
N VAL A 23 -19.88 11.22 7.43
CA VAL A 23 -20.36 11.55 6.08
C VAL A 23 -19.70 10.59 5.08
N GLY A 24 -20.49 10.06 4.15
CA GLY A 24 -20.04 9.08 3.17
C GLY A 24 -19.20 9.69 2.04
N ILE A 25 -18.87 8.82 1.09
CA ILE A 25 -17.96 9.11 -0.03
C ILE A 25 -18.45 10.24 -0.94
N ASP A 26 -19.76 10.44 -1.05
CA ASP A 26 -20.38 11.51 -1.84
C ASP A 26 -20.43 12.86 -1.11
N GLN A 27 -19.97 12.93 0.15
CA GLN A 27 -19.98 14.11 1.03
C GLN A 27 -21.39 14.68 1.32
N GLN A 28 -22.44 13.90 1.12
CA GLN A 28 -23.84 14.30 1.31
C GLN A 28 -24.60 13.36 2.22
N HIS A 29 -24.54 12.05 1.96
CA HIS A 29 -25.23 11.04 2.73
C HIS A 29 -24.38 10.52 3.88
N LYS A 30 -25.02 10.23 5.01
CA LYS A 30 -24.34 9.59 6.14
C LYS A 30 -24.11 8.11 5.90
N VAL A 31 -23.06 7.62 6.52
CA VAL A 31 -22.74 6.20 6.58
C VAL A 31 -23.70 5.51 7.55
N TYR A 32 -24.15 4.31 7.19
CA TYR A 32 -25.02 3.49 8.06
C TYR A 32 -24.75 1.99 7.88
N PRO A 33 -25.12 1.15 8.87
CA PRO A 33 -24.94 -0.29 8.78
C PRO A 33 -26.15 -0.98 8.10
N VAL A 34 -25.86 -1.90 7.18
CA VAL A 34 -26.81 -2.93 6.73
C VAL A 34 -26.51 -4.22 7.49
N ILE A 35 -27.46 -4.67 8.33
CA ILE A 35 -27.25 -5.75 9.30
C ILE A 35 -27.80 -7.07 8.77
N GLY A 36 -27.02 -8.14 8.86
CA GLY A 36 -27.41 -9.50 8.53
C GLY A 36 -26.49 -10.54 9.17
N GLN A 37 -27.05 -11.64 9.70
CA GLN A 37 -26.30 -12.78 10.26
C GLN A 37 -25.32 -12.43 11.41
N GLY A 38 -25.63 -11.38 12.19
CA GLY A 38 -24.72 -10.90 13.25
C GLY A 38 -23.46 -10.19 12.72
N LEU A 39 -23.49 -9.79 11.46
CA LEU A 39 -22.49 -8.97 10.78
C LEU A 39 -23.15 -7.73 10.24
N SER A 40 -22.35 -6.72 9.90
CA SER A 40 -22.83 -5.49 9.27
C SER A 40 -21.92 -5.07 8.12
N VAL A 41 -22.52 -4.70 6.99
CA VAL A 41 -21.82 -3.95 5.93
C VAL A 41 -22.03 -2.48 6.20
N ILE A 42 -20.95 -1.74 6.25
CA ILE A 42 -21.02 -0.28 6.39
C ILE A 42 -21.12 0.33 4.99
N VAL A 43 -22.21 1.10 4.77
CA VAL A 43 -22.55 1.64 3.46
C VAL A 43 -22.93 3.13 3.52
N SER A 44 -22.91 3.82 2.38
CA SER A 44 -23.60 5.09 2.16
C SER A 44 -24.31 5.09 0.81
N VAL A 45 -25.36 5.90 0.68
CA VAL A 45 -26.04 6.07 -0.61
C VAL A 45 -25.13 6.84 -1.56
N VAL A 46 -25.10 6.44 -2.84
CA VAL A 46 -24.42 7.15 -3.92
C VAL A 46 -25.25 7.13 -5.20
N ASP A 47 -25.18 8.19 -6.00
CA ASP A 47 -25.62 8.16 -7.39
C ASP A 47 -24.59 7.37 -8.23
N ILE A 48 -25.02 6.28 -8.85
CA ILE A 48 -24.14 5.34 -9.55
C ILE A 48 -23.44 6.00 -10.73
N ASP A 49 -24.16 6.81 -11.54
CA ASP A 49 -23.59 7.45 -12.72
C ASP A 49 -22.55 8.50 -12.34
N GLN A 50 -22.87 9.30 -11.32
CA GLN A 50 -21.93 10.29 -10.79
C GLN A 50 -20.66 9.62 -10.25
N PHE A 51 -20.81 8.55 -9.47
CA PHE A 51 -19.68 7.80 -8.92
C PHE A 51 -18.81 7.18 -10.02
N GLN A 52 -19.44 6.54 -11.04
CA GLN A 52 -18.71 5.97 -12.17
C GLN A 52 -17.96 7.03 -12.96
N HIS A 53 -18.52 8.22 -13.13
CA HIS A 53 -17.85 9.33 -13.77
C HIS A 53 -16.62 9.79 -12.97
N GLN A 54 -16.73 9.89 -11.65
CA GLN A 54 -15.62 10.24 -10.76
C GLN A 54 -14.50 9.20 -10.82
N VAL A 55 -14.83 7.89 -10.79
CA VAL A 55 -13.84 6.80 -10.90
C VAL A 55 -13.15 6.80 -12.26
N LYS A 56 -13.90 7.02 -13.38
CA LYS A 56 -13.30 7.16 -14.71
C LYS A 56 -12.33 8.34 -14.76
N SER A 57 -12.68 9.45 -14.15
CA SER A 57 -11.82 10.65 -14.05
C SER A 57 -10.55 10.36 -13.23
N LEU A 58 -10.67 9.62 -12.11
CA LEU A 58 -9.54 9.15 -11.31
C LEU A 58 -8.58 8.28 -12.13
N LEU A 59 -9.09 7.27 -12.82
CA LEU A 59 -8.28 6.38 -13.64
C LEU A 59 -7.58 7.12 -14.79
N ALA A 60 -8.28 8.08 -15.43
CA ALA A 60 -7.70 8.93 -16.46
C ALA A 60 -6.60 9.84 -15.91
N ALA A 61 -6.74 10.36 -14.69
CA ALA A 61 -5.73 11.17 -14.02
C ALA A 61 -4.48 10.35 -13.72
N LEU A 62 -4.64 9.16 -13.14
CA LEU A 62 -3.53 8.25 -12.84
C LEU A 62 -2.77 7.81 -14.09
N SER A 63 -3.45 7.70 -15.24
CA SER A 63 -2.82 7.30 -16.51
C SER A 63 -2.08 8.45 -17.23
N ARG A 64 -2.43 9.71 -17.01
CA ARG A 64 -1.89 10.87 -17.74
C ARG A 64 -0.77 11.61 -17.03
N ALA A 65 -0.52 11.37 -15.76
CA ALA A 65 0.50 12.08 -14.94
C ALA A 65 0.47 13.62 -15.07
N THR A 66 -0.72 14.23 -15.25
CA THR A 66 -0.87 15.69 -15.41
C THR A 66 -1.70 16.26 -14.28
N GLY A 67 -1.07 17.11 -13.48
CA GLY A 67 -1.44 17.62 -12.15
C GLY A 67 -2.76 18.38 -11.96
N ARG A 68 -3.70 18.42 -12.89
CA ARG A 68 -4.97 19.15 -12.73
C ARG A 68 -6.17 18.24 -12.41
N THR A 69 -6.09 16.98 -12.76
CA THR A 69 -7.10 15.95 -12.46
C THR A 69 -6.83 15.23 -11.13
N GLU A 70 -5.67 15.48 -10.51
CA GLU A 70 -5.27 14.87 -9.24
C GLU A 70 -6.12 15.34 -8.05
N LEU A 71 -6.64 16.58 -8.06
CA LEU A 71 -7.42 17.14 -6.95
C LEU A 71 -8.81 16.48 -6.82
N GLU A 72 -9.56 16.31 -7.93
CA GLU A 72 -10.88 15.66 -7.88
C GLU A 72 -10.76 14.14 -7.70
N ALA A 73 -9.74 13.55 -8.32
CA ALA A 73 -9.42 12.15 -8.17
C ALA A 73 -8.94 11.81 -6.75
N GLY A 74 -8.20 12.72 -6.12
CA GLY A 74 -7.79 12.62 -4.72
C GLY A 74 -8.97 12.70 -3.75
N ALA A 75 -9.97 13.51 -4.03
CA ALA A 75 -11.09 13.76 -3.13
C ALA A 75 -11.93 12.51 -2.83
N ILE A 76 -12.23 11.69 -3.85
CA ILE A 76 -13.02 10.47 -3.65
C ILE A 76 -12.25 9.40 -2.85
N LEU A 77 -10.95 9.28 -3.08
CA LEU A 77 -10.10 8.40 -2.29
C LEU A 77 -9.96 8.91 -0.86
N GLN A 78 -9.76 10.20 -0.67
CA GLN A 78 -9.68 10.82 0.66
C GLN A 78 -10.98 10.65 1.43
N ALA A 79 -12.15 10.81 0.79
CA ALA A 79 -13.44 10.60 1.41
C ALA A 79 -13.63 9.13 1.84
N HIS A 80 -13.24 8.18 0.99
CA HIS A 80 -13.25 6.76 1.35
C HIS A 80 -12.33 6.48 2.54
N GLU A 81 -11.07 6.91 2.48
CA GLU A 81 -10.09 6.69 3.56
C GLU A 81 -10.54 7.33 4.87
N ALA A 82 -11.14 8.53 4.84
CA ALA A 82 -11.66 9.19 6.04
C ALA A 82 -12.73 8.34 6.75
N VAL A 83 -13.64 7.73 6.00
CA VAL A 83 -14.64 6.80 6.57
C VAL A 83 -13.94 5.58 7.16
N MET A 84 -13.00 4.99 6.42
CA MET A 84 -12.29 3.79 6.85
C MET A 84 -11.43 4.04 8.10
N GLU A 85 -10.75 5.17 8.18
CA GLU A 85 -9.97 5.58 9.37
C GLU A 85 -10.88 5.80 10.58
N ALA A 86 -12.00 6.50 10.41
CA ALA A 86 -12.96 6.71 11.49
C ALA A 86 -13.53 5.39 12.03
N LEU A 87 -13.86 4.44 11.16
CA LEU A 87 -14.29 3.10 11.56
C LEU A 87 -13.19 2.33 12.29
N LEU A 88 -11.96 2.39 11.77
CA LEU A 88 -10.83 1.67 12.33
C LEU A 88 -10.49 2.11 13.76
N GLN A 89 -10.79 3.36 14.14
CA GLN A 89 -10.58 3.84 15.50
C GLN A 89 -11.42 3.10 16.54
N HIS A 90 -12.59 2.59 16.14
CA HIS A 90 -13.60 2.09 17.06
C HIS A 90 -13.87 0.58 16.93
N THR A 91 -13.58 -0.01 15.77
CA THR A 91 -13.91 -1.42 15.52
C THR A 91 -12.89 -2.10 14.61
N THR A 92 -12.93 -3.42 14.58
CA THR A 92 -12.24 -4.22 13.57
C THR A 92 -13.06 -4.19 12.28
N ILE A 93 -12.44 -3.82 11.18
CA ILE A 93 -13.06 -3.77 9.86
C ILE A 93 -12.37 -4.72 8.89
N VAL A 94 -13.14 -5.48 8.13
CA VAL A 94 -12.70 -6.19 6.92
C VAL A 94 -13.02 -5.29 5.74
N PRO A 95 -12.04 -4.60 5.15
CA PRO A 95 -12.30 -3.71 4.03
C PRO A 95 -12.80 -4.48 2.81
N LEU A 96 -13.80 -3.92 2.12
CA LEU A 96 -14.22 -4.36 0.80
C LEU A 96 -13.38 -3.65 -0.28
N GLN A 97 -13.41 -4.19 -1.49
CA GLN A 97 -12.72 -3.58 -2.62
C GLN A 97 -13.28 -2.17 -2.90
N PHE A 98 -12.40 -1.20 -3.13
CA PHE A 98 -12.81 0.16 -3.52
C PHE A 98 -13.70 0.11 -4.77
N GLY A 99 -14.85 0.79 -4.71
CA GLY A 99 -15.84 0.78 -5.78
C GLY A 99 -16.88 -0.33 -5.68
N THR A 100 -16.92 -1.11 -4.59
CA THR A 100 -18.00 -2.07 -4.34
C THR A 100 -19.33 -1.32 -4.11
N ILE A 101 -20.32 -1.59 -4.94
CA ILE A 101 -21.66 -0.98 -4.85
C ILE A 101 -22.71 -2.09 -4.89
N PHE A 102 -23.61 -2.09 -3.93
CA PHE A 102 -24.81 -2.93 -3.94
C PHE A 102 -25.99 -2.16 -4.51
N LYS A 103 -26.85 -2.87 -5.24
CA LYS A 103 -28.08 -2.28 -5.79
C LYS A 103 -29.04 -1.82 -4.67
N ASP A 104 -29.12 -2.59 -3.60
CA ASP A 104 -30.01 -2.37 -2.46
C ASP A 104 -29.50 -3.10 -1.23
N GLU A 105 -30.16 -2.88 -0.07
CA GLU A 105 -29.83 -3.57 1.17
C GLU A 105 -30.01 -5.09 1.09
N ALA A 106 -30.98 -5.56 0.30
CA ALA A 106 -31.21 -6.99 0.13
C ALA A 106 -30.03 -7.68 -0.56
N ALA A 107 -29.36 -7.02 -1.50
CA ALA A 107 -28.15 -7.52 -2.14
C ALA A 107 -26.98 -7.59 -1.13
N ALA A 108 -26.80 -6.58 -0.30
CA ALA A 108 -25.80 -6.60 0.77
C ALA A 108 -26.05 -7.70 1.81
N ILE A 109 -27.31 -7.92 2.19
CA ILE A 109 -27.70 -8.99 3.12
C ILE A 109 -27.44 -10.37 2.51
N ARG A 110 -27.76 -10.58 1.23
CA ARG A 110 -27.44 -11.85 0.55
C ARG A 110 -25.95 -12.15 0.57
N MET A 111 -25.12 -11.19 0.24
CA MET A 111 -23.66 -11.34 0.31
C MET A 111 -23.19 -11.72 1.71
N LEU A 112 -23.75 -11.10 2.77
CA LEU A 112 -23.46 -11.49 4.16
C LEU A 112 -23.86 -12.93 4.46
N GLN A 113 -25.00 -13.40 3.94
CA GLN A 113 -25.50 -14.77 4.14
C GLN A 113 -24.62 -15.79 3.42
N GLU A 114 -24.24 -15.51 2.18
CA GLU A 114 -23.46 -16.42 1.35
C GLU A 114 -22.03 -16.63 1.89
N HIS A 115 -21.44 -15.60 2.51
CA HIS A 115 -20.06 -15.60 2.98
C HIS A 115 -19.91 -15.50 4.51
N GLU A 116 -20.96 -15.77 5.27
CA GLU A 116 -21.00 -15.57 6.73
C GLU A 116 -19.79 -16.19 7.47
N ALA A 117 -19.52 -17.47 7.20
CA ALA A 117 -18.44 -18.18 7.88
C ALA A 117 -17.04 -17.62 7.55
N GLU A 118 -16.84 -17.18 6.30
CA GLU A 118 -15.60 -16.57 5.86
C GLU A 118 -15.40 -15.21 6.52
N PHE A 119 -16.42 -14.36 6.55
CA PHE A 119 -16.35 -13.04 7.15
C PHE A 119 -16.12 -13.08 8.65
N LYS A 120 -16.81 -13.98 9.36
CA LYS A 120 -16.57 -14.19 10.80
C LYS A 120 -15.14 -14.62 11.08
N ARG A 121 -14.57 -15.51 10.26
CA ARG A 121 -13.18 -15.93 10.36
C ARG A 121 -12.21 -14.78 10.10
N LEU A 122 -12.44 -13.97 9.06
CA LEU A 122 -11.61 -12.80 8.75
C LEU A 122 -11.66 -11.77 9.88
N LEU A 123 -12.84 -11.43 10.39
CA LEU A 123 -12.99 -10.52 11.53
C LEU A 123 -12.25 -11.04 12.77
N ALA A 124 -12.34 -12.32 13.07
CA ALA A 124 -11.60 -12.93 14.18
C ALA A 124 -10.07 -12.85 13.96
N THR A 125 -9.61 -13.12 12.74
CA THR A 125 -8.18 -13.03 12.38
C THR A 125 -7.65 -11.61 12.50
N LEU A 126 -8.41 -10.61 12.08
CA LEU A 126 -8.03 -9.20 12.06
C LEU A 126 -8.31 -8.48 13.39
N SER A 127 -9.02 -9.12 14.32
CA SER A 127 -9.40 -8.51 15.60
C SER A 127 -8.17 -8.00 16.36
N GLY A 128 -8.23 -6.73 16.80
CA GLY A 128 -7.16 -6.08 17.53
C GLY A 128 -5.89 -5.78 16.70
N LYS A 129 -5.94 -5.97 15.38
CA LYS A 129 -4.81 -5.76 14.49
C LYS A 129 -5.07 -4.65 13.46
N VAL A 130 -3.99 -4.08 12.95
CA VAL A 130 -4.00 -3.05 11.91
C VAL A 130 -2.93 -3.36 10.86
N GLU A 131 -3.11 -2.83 9.67
CA GLU A 131 -2.08 -2.90 8.64
C GLU A 131 -1.09 -1.75 8.79
N CYS A 132 0.20 -2.09 8.81
CA CYS A 132 1.32 -1.17 8.72
C CYS A 132 1.97 -1.32 7.35
N GLY A 133 1.97 -0.24 6.56
CA GLY A 133 2.61 -0.23 5.25
C GLY A 133 4.04 0.29 5.33
N VAL A 134 4.99 -0.40 4.69
CA VAL A 134 6.39 0.02 4.60
C VAL A 134 6.82 0.05 3.15
N LYS A 135 7.27 1.23 2.69
CA LYS A 135 7.89 1.40 1.37
C LYS A 135 9.33 1.84 1.55
N VAL A 136 10.24 1.16 0.89
CA VAL A 136 11.66 1.48 0.93
C VAL A 136 12.13 1.83 -0.46
N TYR A 137 12.84 2.93 -0.56
CA TYR A 137 13.43 3.44 -1.80
C TYR A 137 14.93 3.54 -1.65
N LEU A 138 15.66 3.41 -2.76
CA LEU A 138 17.12 3.48 -2.76
C LEU A 138 17.64 4.23 -3.99
N ASP A 139 18.54 5.19 -3.77
CA ASP A 139 19.27 5.86 -4.86
C ASP A 139 20.38 4.94 -5.36
N LYS A 140 20.14 4.30 -6.52
CA LYS A 140 21.09 3.38 -7.14
C LYS A 140 22.45 4.01 -7.41
N GLN A 141 22.51 5.31 -7.70
CA GLN A 141 23.77 6.02 -7.95
C GLN A 141 24.60 6.17 -6.67
N VAL A 142 23.94 6.46 -5.54
CA VAL A 142 24.60 6.52 -4.23
C VAL A 142 25.14 5.14 -3.85
N LEU A 143 24.34 4.08 -4.01
CA LEU A 143 24.79 2.72 -3.77
C LEU A 143 25.97 2.33 -4.65
N MET A 144 25.94 2.64 -5.96
CA MET A 144 27.06 2.34 -6.86
C MET A 144 28.35 3.07 -6.43
N LYS A 145 28.25 4.34 -6.01
CA LYS A 145 29.41 5.08 -5.48
C LYS A 145 29.96 4.43 -4.21
N HIS A 146 29.09 4.01 -3.30
CA HIS A 146 29.49 3.32 -2.08
C HIS A 146 30.21 2.00 -2.41
N LEU A 147 29.63 1.18 -3.29
CA LEU A 147 30.25 -0.08 -3.74
C LEU A 147 31.63 0.15 -4.40
N ALA A 148 31.77 1.18 -5.22
CA ALA A 148 33.05 1.51 -5.85
C ALA A 148 34.15 1.89 -4.82
N GLN A 149 33.76 2.43 -3.67
CA GLN A 149 34.70 2.81 -2.60
C GLN A 149 35.14 1.63 -1.73
N ILE A 150 34.20 0.70 -1.44
CA ILE A 150 34.47 -0.39 -0.48
C ILE A 150 35.00 -1.67 -1.14
N ASP A 151 34.72 -1.90 -2.43
CA ASP A 151 35.15 -3.12 -3.13
C ASP A 151 36.55 -2.92 -3.78
N PRO A 152 37.59 -3.62 -3.31
CA PRO A 152 38.95 -3.48 -3.84
C PRO A 152 39.10 -3.80 -5.34
N GLN A 153 38.15 -4.56 -5.92
CA GLN A 153 38.19 -4.86 -7.36
C GLN A 153 37.99 -3.61 -8.21
N PHE A 154 37.16 -2.66 -7.77
CA PHE A 154 36.92 -1.41 -8.51
C PHE A 154 38.10 -0.48 -8.40
N SER A 155 38.71 -0.37 -7.21
CA SER A 155 39.94 0.41 -7.03
C SER A 155 41.07 -0.09 -7.93
N ARG A 156 41.29 -1.42 -8.01
CA ARG A 156 42.28 -2.03 -8.91
C ARG A 156 41.98 -1.79 -10.40
N SER A 157 40.71 -1.86 -10.75
CA SER A 157 40.27 -1.62 -12.13
C SER A 157 40.45 -0.17 -12.54
N GLU A 158 40.26 0.80 -11.64
CA GLU A 158 40.55 2.21 -11.87
C GLU A 158 42.06 2.47 -12.03
N GLU A 159 42.93 1.82 -11.26
CA GLU A 159 44.38 1.87 -11.44
C GLU A 159 44.82 1.31 -12.80
N GLN A 160 44.24 0.21 -13.25
CA GLN A 160 44.46 -0.38 -14.56
C GLN A 160 44.06 0.60 -15.68
N ARG A 161 42.89 1.26 -15.53
CA ARG A 161 42.38 2.24 -16.48
C ARG A 161 43.34 3.39 -16.72
N ARG A 162 44.06 3.81 -15.69
CA ARG A 162 45.09 4.89 -15.80
C ARG A 162 46.34 4.48 -16.57
N LYS A 163 46.60 3.18 -16.73
CA LYS A 163 47.83 2.63 -17.34
C LYS A 163 47.67 2.22 -18.81
N VAL A 164 46.46 2.33 -19.39
CA VAL A 164 46.16 1.88 -20.75
C VAL A 164 45.88 3.05 -21.71
N SER A 165 45.84 2.76 -23.02
CA SER A 165 45.49 3.76 -24.04
C SER A 165 44.09 4.33 -23.85
N ARG A 166 43.83 5.53 -24.39
CA ARG A 166 42.56 6.25 -24.24
C ARG A 166 41.31 5.42 -24.66
N GLY A 167 41.42 4.65 -25.76
CA GLY A 167 40.38 3.76 -26.24
C GLY A 167 40.16 2.58 -25.29
N ALA A 168 41.23 1.95 -24.82
CA ALA A 168 41.14 0.84 -23.86
C ALA A 168 40.61 1.32 -22.50
N ALA A 169 40.99 2.53 -22.05
CA ALA A 169 40.47 3.14 -20.83
C ALA A 169 38.95 3.38 -20.89
N TYR A 170 38.43 3.81 -22.04
CA TYR A 170 37.02 4.00 -22.27
C TYR A 170 36.25 2.65 -22.15
N LEU A 171 36.72 1.61 -22.84
CA LEU A 171 36.08 0.26 -22.77
C LEU A 171 36.14 -0.31 -21.36
N LEU A 172 37.23 -0.13 -20.65
CA LEU A 172 37.40 -0.58 -19.27
C LEU A 172 36.45 0.16 -18.34
N ALA A 173 36.30 1.50 -18.48
CA ALA A 173 35.36 2.30 -17.69
C ALA A 173 33.92 1.81 -17.89
N ARG A 174 33.49 1.54 -19.13
CA ARG A 174 32.16 0.99 -19.44
C ARG A 174 31.93 -0.37 -18.78
N LYS A 175 32.93 -1.25 -18.85
CA LYS A 175 32.86 -2.58 -18.22
C LYS A 175 32.76 -2.48 -16.68
N ILE A 176 33.49 -1.55 -16.08
CA ILE A 176 33.42 -1.26 -14.63
C ILE A 176 32.02 -0.78 -14.28
N GLU A 177 31.46 0.16 -15.05
CA GLU A 177 30.11 0.70 -14.82
C GLU A 177 29.03 -0.37 -14.94
N GLU A 178 29.08 -1.23 -15.95
CA GLU A 178 28.15 -2.36 -16.11
C GLU A 178 28.22 -3.30 -14.90
N LYS A 179 29.43 -3.66 -14.47
CA LYS A 179 29.63 -4.53 -13.29
C LYS A 179 29.09 -3.89 -12.01
N LEU A 180 29.29 -2.58 -11.83
CA LEU A 180 28.71 -1.85 -10.69
C LEU A 180 27.19 -1.82 -10.71
N LYS A 181 26.58 -1.65 -11.89
CA LYS A 181 25.11 -1.71 -12.06
C LYS A 181 24.53 -3.07 -11.67
N ASP A 182 25.19 -4.15 -12.09
CA ASP A 182 24.78 -5.51 -11.78
C ASP A 182 24.91 -5.81 -10.28
N GLN A 183 26.05 -5.44 -9.69
CA GLN A 183 26.24 -5.57 -8.25
C GLN A 183 25.22 -4.75 -7.45
N ALA A 184 25.00 -3.49 -7.84
CA ALA A 184 23.99 -2.65 -7.18
C ALA A 184 22.60 -3.28 -7.25
N THR A 185 22.19 -3.83 -8.39
CA THR A 185 20.91 -4.51 -8.55
C THR A 185 20.80 -5.73 -7.62
N THR A 186 21.85 -6.54 -7.55
CA THR A 186 21.90 -7.69 -6.63
C THR A 186 21.84 -7.26 -5.18
N GLN A 187 22.58 -6.22 -4.81
CA GLN A 187 22.60 -5.69 -3.44
C GLN A 187 21.24 -5.11 -3.05
N MET A 188 20.57 -4.38 -3.95
CA MET A 188 19.22 -3.85 -3.71
C MET A 188 18.23 -4.95 -3.40
N ALA A 189 18.28 -6.07 -4.14
CA ALA A 189 17.41 -7.23 -3.89
C ALA A 189 17.71 -7.87 -2.53
N GLN A 190 18.99 -8.01 -2.17
CA GLN A 190 19.41 -8.57 -0.88
C GLN A 190 18.97 -7.69 0.30
N ILE A 191 19.14 -6.36 0.18
CA ILE A 191 18.71 -5.38 1.20
C ILE A 191 17.20 -5.47 1.38
N SER A 192 16.44 -5.47 0.28
CA SER A 192 14.98 -5.60 0.30
C SER A 192 14.53 -6.87 1.02
N ALA A 193 15.10 -8.02 0.67
CA ALA A 193 14.78 -9.31 1.28
C ALA A 193 15.11 -9.31 2.79
N LYS A 194 16.26 -8.76 3.18
CA LYS A 194 16.67 -8.69 4.58
C LYS A 194 15.75 -7.80 5.40
N ILE A 195 15.42 -6.60 4.90
CA ILE A 195 14.48 -5.68 5.59
C ILE A 195 13.12 -6.37 5.74
N PHE A 196 12.58 -6.99 4.68
CA PHE A 196 11.31 -7.70 4.75
C PHE A 196 11.33 -8.79 5.81
N GLN A 197 12.37 -9.63 5.84
CA GLN A 197 12.51 -10.70 6.83
C GLN A 197 12.63 -10.20 8.26
N GLU A 198 13.38 -9.13 8.49
CA GLU A 198 13.55 -8.56 9.83
C GLU A 198 12.22 -8.00 10.35
N LEU A 199 11.51 -7.21 9.54
CA LEU A 199 10.23 -6.63 9.93
C LEU A 199 9.10 -7.68 10.03
N SER A 200 9.17 -8.77 9.27
CA SER A 200 8.19 -9.86 9.38
C SER A 200 8.21 -10.54 10.76
N LYS A 201 9.31 -10.47 11.48
CA LYS A 201 9.40 -11.03 12.85
C LYS A 201 8.61 -10.19 13.87
N GLU A 202 8.39 -8.93 13.57
CA GLU A 202 7.67 -7.95 14.41
C GLU A 202 6.17 -7.89 14.08
N ALA A 203 5.69 -8.70 13.14
CA ALA A 203 4.31 -8.74 12.66
C ALA A 203 3.69 -10.13 12.83
N VAL A 204 2.36 -10.18 12.89
CA VAL A 204 1.58 -11.44 12.91
C VAL A 204 1.60 -12.10 11.52
N GLU A 205 1.50 -11.29 10.48
CA GLU A 205 1.56 -11.70 9.08
C GLU A 205 2.24 -10.59 8.26
N ALA A 206 2.92 -10.95 7.18
CA ALA A 206 3.56 -9.99 6.28
C ALA A 206 3.33 -10.39 4.82
N LYS A 207 3.08 -9.40 3.97
CA LYS A 207 2.89 -9.56 2.52
C LYS A 207 3.73 -8.57 1.75
N GLN A 208 4.37 -9.03 0.69
CA GLN A 208 4.99 -8.15 -0.28
C GLN A 208 3.97 -7.73 -1.34
N ASN A 209 3.90 -6.43 -1.58
CA ASN A 209 3.07 -5.83 -2.61
C ASN A 209 3.91 -5.55 -3.87
N THR A 210 3.23 -5.25 -4.98
CA THR A 210 3.89 -4.91 -6.25
C THR A 210 4.80 -3.70 -6.09
N ILE A 211 6.04 -3.82 -6.56
CA ILE A 211 6.99 -2.70 -6.67
C ILE A 211 6.49 -1.73 -7.74
N LEU A 212 6.35 -0.47 -7.37
CA LEU A 212 5.90 0.58 -8.27
C LEU A 212 7.09 1.20 -9.01
N PRO A 213 7.01 1.38 -10.33
CA PRO A 213 8.05 2.06 -11.09
C PRO A 213 8.10 3.56 -10.73
N GLN A 214 9.26 4.19 -10.90
CA GLN A 214 9.52 5.60 -10.57
C GLN A 214 8.47 6.57 -11.15
N ARG A 215 7.96 6.30 -12.37
CA ARG A 215 6.90 7.10 -13.00
C ARG A 215 5.59 7.17 -12.18
N LEU A 216 5.32 6.16 -11.35
CA LEU A 216 4.13 6.09 -10.50
C LEU A 216 4.39 6.56 -9.07
N THR A 217 5.65 6.50 -8.62
CA THR A 217 6.02 6.99 -7.27
C THR A 217 6.32 8.48 -7.25
N GLY A 218 6.63 9.07 -8.41
CA GLY A 218 7.10 10.46 -8.51
C GLY A 218 8.48 10.69 -7.87
N LYS A 219 9.15 9.63 -7.40
CA LYS A 219 10.46 9.69 -6.74
C LYS A 219 11.60 9.46 -7.72
N LYS A 220 12.76 10.07 -7.39
CA LYS A 220 14.01 9.85 -8.11
C LYS A 220 14.61 8.47 -7.76
N GLU A 221 14.43 8.04 -6.54
CA GLU A 221 14.90 6.76 -6.01
C GLU A 221 14.05 5.60 -6.53
N GLU A 222 14.66 4.43 -6.70
CA GLU A 222 13.96 3.20 -7.07
C GLU A 222 13.29 2.58 -5.83
N MET A 223 12.00 2.22 -5.94
CA MET A 223 11.34 1.44 -4.89
C MET A 223 11.93 0.02 -4.87
N ILE A 224 12.46 -0.40 -3.73
CA ILE A 224 13.04 -1.74 -3.55
C ILE A 224 12.19 -2.64 -2.67
N LEU A 225 11.32 -2.07 -1.84
CA LEU A 225 10.37 -2.81 -1.02
C LEU A 225 9.04 -2.06 -0.99
N ASN A 226 7.95 -2.80 -1.15
CA ASN A 226 6.59 -2.39 -0.88
C ASN A 226 5.94 -3.54 -0.12
N ALA A 227 5.69 -3.36 1.17
CA ALA A 227 5.21 -4.44 2.02
C ALA A 227 4.13 -3.96 2.99
N ALA A 228 3.23 -4.86 3.31
CA ALA A 228 2.21 -4.70 4.33
C ALA A 228 2.48 -5.69 5.47
N TYR A 229 2.30 -5.23 6.69
CA TYR A 229 2.50 -6.00 7.91
C TYR A 229 1.26 -5.91 8.76
N LEU A 230 0.71 -7.06 9.16
CA LEU A 230 -0.41 -7.13 10.09
C LEU A 230 0.17 -7.10 11.52
N VAL A 231 -0.08 -6.01 12.24
CA VAL A 231 0.51 -5.74 13.55
C VAL A 231 -0.60 -5.60 14.59
N GLU A 232 -0.39 -6.13 15.79
CA GLU A 232 -1.27 -5.88 16.93
C GLU A 232 -1.31 -4.37 17.22
N ARG A 233 -2.50 -3.80 17.39
CA ARG A 233 -2.70 -2.35 17.56
C ARG A 233 -1.82 -1.74 18.66
N GLU A 234 -1.67 -2.44 19.76
CA GLU A 234 -0.84 -2.03 20.89
C GLU A 234 0.67 -2.07 20.60
N LYS A 235 1.11 -2.83 19.58
CA LYS A 235 2.50 -2.95 19.17
C LYS A 235 2.90 -2.04 18.01
N VAL A 236 2.02 -1.21 17.49
CA VAL A 236 2.31 -0.32 16.34
C VAL A 236 3.50 0.60 16.61
N ALA A 237 3.55 1.23 17.78
CA ALA A 237 4.67 2.12 18.12
C ALA A 237 6.01 1.35 18.21
N HIS A 238 5.99 0.12 18.72
CA HIS A 238 7.16 -0.75 18.74
C HIS A 238 7.59 -1.13 17.31
N PHE A 239 6.64 -1.52 16.45
CA PHE A 239 6.91 -1.85 15.05
C PHE A 239 7.55 -0.67 14.30
N GLU A 240 7.03 0.55 14.49
CA GLU A 240 7.63 1.76 13.91
C GLU A 240 9.06 1.98 14.38
N GLN A 241 9.33 1.82 15.67
CA GLN A 241 10.67 1.96 16.23
C GLN A 241 11.64 0.92 15.64
N GLN A 242 11.23 -0.34 15.56
CA GLN A 242 12.06 -1.39 14.96
C GLN A 242 12.28 -1.15 13.46
N THR A 243 11.28 -0.65 12.76
CA THR A 243 11.42 -0.26 11.34
C THR A 243 12.48 0.82 11.16
N LYS A 244 12.43 1.90 11.94
CA LYS A 244 13.43 2.98 11.90
C LYS A 244 14.83 2.44 12.22
N LYS A 245 14.97 1.66 13.29
CA LYS A 245 16.24 1.04 13.70
C LYS A 245 16.82 0.10 12.65
N CYS A 246 15.98 -0.72 12.00
CA CYS A 246 16.40 -1.62 10.92
C CYS A 246 17.01 -0.84 9.75
N LEU A 247 16.55 0.39 9.50
CA LEU A 247 17.00 1.20 8.36
C LEU A 247 18.21 2.08 8.67
N GLU A 248 18.49 2.37 9.94
CA GLU A 248 19.68 3.14 10.34
C GLU A 248 20.99 2.54 9.80
N GLN A 249 21.08 1.20 9.72
CA GLN A 249 22.24 0.50 9.18
C GLN A 249 22.50 0.76 7.68
N TYR A 250 21.55 1.36 6.96
CA TYR A 250 21.59 1.66 5.53
C TYR A 250 21.64 3.16 5.22
N ALA A 251 21.88 4.02 6.23
CA ALA A 251 21.85 5.47 6.07
C ALA A 251 22.84 5.98 5.01
N ASP A 252 24.03 5.35 4.92
CA ASP A 252 25.12 5.79 4.06
C ASP A 252 24.97 5.40 2.58
N ILE A 253 23.97 4.57 2.25
CA ILE A 253 23.77 4.05 0.89
C ILE A 253 22.61 4.69 0.11
N GLY A 254 22.04 5.78 0.66
CA GLY A 254 20.95 6.52 -0.01
C GLY A 254 19.58 5.85 0.07
N LEU A 255 19.30 5.15 1.17
CA LEU A 255 18.04 4.53 1.45
C LEU A 255 17.07 5.53 2.10
N THR A 256 15.82 5.54 1.65
CA THR A 256 14.72 6.34 2.22
C THR A 256 13.50 5.48 2.52
N LEU A 257 12.67 5.92 3.47
CA LEU A 257 11.56 5.18 4.04
C LEU A 257 10.27 5.98 4.02
N GLU A 258 9.16 5.30 3.74
CA GLU A 258 7.79 5.75 4.05
C GLU A 258 7.10 4.68 4.89
N ILE A 259 6.55 5.09 6.02
CA ILE A 259 5.73 4.25 6.88
C ILE A 259 4.30 4.80 6.86
N TYR A 260 3.32 3.93 6.66
CA TYR A 260 1.90 4.23 6.71
C TYR A 260 1.27 3.40 7.82
N ASN A 261 0.88 4.06 8.91
CA ASN A 261 0.29 3.43 10.10
C ASN A 261 -0.75 4.34 10.76
N PRO A 262 -1.72 3.75 11.45
CA PRO A 262 -2.37 2.46 11.16
C PRO A 262 -3.33 2.62 9.98
N ARG A 263 -3.58 1.54 9.26
CA ARG A 263 -4.55 1.54 8.16
C ARG A 263 -5.46 0.30 8.21
N PRO A 264 -6.63 0.36 7.55
CA PRO A 264 -7.46 -0.82 7.37
C PRO A 264 -6.69 -1.93 6.64
N PRO A 265 -6.89 -3.20 7.02
CA PRO A 265 -6.05 -4.31 6.56
C PRO A 265 -6.41 -4.79 5.14
N TYR A 266 -6.31 -3.91 4.14
CA TYR A 266 -6.61 -4.19 2.73
C TYR A 266 -5.80 -5.36 2.17
N SER A 267 -4.52 -5.43 2.50
CA SER A 267 -3.65 -6.50 2.01
C SER A 267 -4.02 -7.87 2.59
N PHE A 268 -4.71 -7.91 3.71
CA PHE A 268 -5.06 -9.13 4.45
C PHE A 268 -6.51 -9.55 4.30
N SER A 269 -7.33 -8.78 3.58
CA SER A 269 -8.75 -9.05 3.29
C SER A 269 -9.03 -9.45 1.83
N SER A 270 -8.02 -9.50 0.97
CA SER A 270 -8.13 -9.58 -0.50
C SER A 270 -8.74 -10.89 -1.05
N ASN A 271 -9.16 -11.84 -0.23
CA ASN A 271 -9.83 -13.06 -0.68
C ASN A 271 -11.35 -12.91 -0.77
N VAL A 272 -11.89 -11.75 -0.46
CA VAL A 272 -13.33 -11.49 -0.57
C VAL A 272 -13.64 -11.07 -2.01
N ASN A 273 -13.73 -12.05 -2.92
CA ASN A 273 -14.36 -11.82 -4.22
C ASN A 273 -15.88 -11.64 -3.99
N THR A 274 -16.28 -10.39 -3.86
CA THR A 274 -17.68 -10.04 -4.12
C THR A 274 -17.84 -10.06 -5.63
N ASP A 275 -18.20 -11.19 -6.21
CA ASP A 275 -18.63 -11.25 -7.61
C ASP A 275 -19.73 -10.20 -7.80
N GLN A 276 -19.40 -9.15 -8.54
CA GLN A 276 -20.36 -8.14 -8.96
C GLN A 276 -21.37 -8.83 -9.88
N GLN A 277 -22.56 -9.14 -9.36
CA GLN A 277 -23.74 -9.45 -10.15
C GLN A 277 -24.59 -8.19 -10.35
#